data_d4580a76a56d5488ee542e5b05f21bae
#
_entry.id   d4580a76a56d5488ee542e5b05f21bae
#
_cell.length_a   1.000
_cell.length_b   1.000
_cell.length_c   1.000
_cell.angle_alpha   90.00
_cell.angle_beta   90.00
_cell.angle_gamma   90.00
#
_symmetry.space_group_name_H-M   'P 1'
#
loop_
_entity.id
_entity.type
_entity.pdbx_description
1 polymer ?
#
loop_
_entity_poly.entity_id
_entity_poly.type
_entity_poly.pdbx_seq_one_letter_code
_entity_poly.pdbx_strand_id
1 'polypeptide(L)'
;MADQHGLFWNSINDDRTYDADSFSEWLDHFFTTGVFKDEMQVTAAGGMKISVAKGYANIKGKVRFFDQPDVLTLQPAGSAYPRIDTVVVERNDTDRTITLKVVTGTYASTDPVPVEPVRSAAVYQIVLAQIYVAAGTTEITQANITDTRGNKDLCGIVAGTVEELDFGQ
;
A
#
# COMPACT_ATOMS: atom_id res chain seq x y z
N MET A 1 -17.66 -16.67 -26.59
CA MET A 1 -16.39 -16.37 -27.27
C MET A 1 -15.55 -15.61 -26.29
N ALA A 2 -14.32 -16.03 -26.03
CA ALA A 2 -13.42 -15.23 -25.21
C ALA A 2 -13.15 -13.93 -25.99
N ASP A 3 -13.44 -12.81 -25.39
CA ASP A 3 -13.16 -11.50 -25.95
C ASP A 3 -11.64 -11.35 -26.04
N GLN A 4 -11.12 -11.29 -27.27
CA GLN A 4 -9.71 -11.06 -27.50
C GLN A 4 -9.48 -9.55 -27.44
N HIS A 5 -9.02 -9.07 -26.27
CA HIS A 5 -8.73 -7.67 -26.07
C HIS A 5 -7.35 -7.31 -26.64
N GLY A 6 -7.34 -6.83 -27.89
CA GLY A 6 -6.20 -6.06 -28.38
C GLY A 6 -6.36 -4.60 -27.98
N LEU A 7 -5.33 -3.99 -27.37
CA LEU A 7 -5.33 -2.58 -26.99
C LEU A 7 -4.75 -1.69 -28.12
N PHE A 8 -5.09 -0.39 -28.06
CA PHE A 8 -4.52 0.67 -28.93
C PHE A 8 -4.89 0.61 -30.41
N TRP A 9 -5.95 -0.07 -30.77
CA TRP A 9 -6.54 0.01 -32.12
C TRP A 9 -7.59 1.11 -32.19
N ASN A 10 -7.61 1.88 -33.27
CA ASN A 10 -8.67 2.85 -33.49
C ASN A 10 -10.02 2.13 -33.66
N SER A 11 -11.07 2.68 -33.05
CA SER A 11 -12.44 2.21 -33.26
C SER A 11 -12.91 2.53 -34.68
N ILE A 12 -13.62 1.58 -35.30
CA ILE A 12 -14.32 1.77 -36.56
C ILE A 12 -15.80 1.47 -36.30
N ASN A 13 -16.65 2.48 -36.43
CA ASN A 13 -18.09 2.40 -36.12
C ASN A 13 -18.37 1.92 -34.67
N ASP A 14 -17.60 2.43 -33.70
CA ASP A 14 -17.73 2.11 -32.28
C ASP A 14 -17.58 0.61 -31.93
N ASP A 15 -16.80 -0.13 -32.75
CA ASP A 15 -16.55 -1.56 -32.54
C ASP A 15 -15.58 -1.87 -31.39
N ARG A 16 -14.92 -0.83 -30.81
CA ARG A 16 -13.93 -0.98 -29.75
C ARG A 16 -14.15 0.04 -28.65
N THR A 17 -14.28 -0.46 -27.43
CA THR A 17 -14.31 0.34 -26.21
C THR A 17 -13.21 -0.17 -25.27
N TYR A 18 -12.43 0.74 -24.72
CA TYR A 18 -11.43 0.43 -23.72
C TYR A 18 -11.88 0.97 -22.36
N ASP A 19 -11.87 0.11 -21.37
CA ASP A 19 -12.20 0.50 -20.00
C ASP A 19 -10.94 0.73 -19.14
N ALA A 20 -11.14 1.24 -17.94
CA ALA A 20 -10.05 1.51 -17.00
C ALA A 20 -9.37 0.22 -16.51
N ASP A 21 -10.08 -0.91 -16.50
CA ASP A 21 -9.53 -2.18 -16.04
C ASP A 21 -8.55 -2.75 -17.06
N SER A 22 -8.83 -2.64 -18.36
CA SER A 22 -7.90 -3.00 -19.43
C SER A 22 -6.58 -2.22 -19.34
N PHE A 23 -6.63 -0.92 -19.04
CA PHE A 23 -5.44 -0.12 -18.83
C PHE A 23 -4.68 -0.49 -17.56
N SER A 24 -5.38 -0.72 -16.45
CA SER A 24 -4.73 -1.09 -15.19
C SER A 24 -4.09 -2.47 -15.27
N GLU A 25 -4.71 -3.44 -15.95
CA GLU A 25 -4.13 -4.74 -16.20
C GLU A 25 -2.85 -4.63 -17.04
N TRP A 26 -2.88 -3.83 -18.10
CA TRP A 26 -1.70 -3.57 -18.93
C TRP A 26 -0.56 -2.94 -18.10
N LEU A 27 -0.86 -1.95 -17.24
CA LEU A 27 0.14 -1.33 -16.35
C LEU A 27 0.70 -2.32 -15.31
N ASP A 28 -0.11 -3.24 -14.78
CA ASP A 28 0.32 -4.27 -13.82
C ASP A 28 1.34 -5.25 -14.43
N HIS A 29 1.36 -5.39 -15.77
CA HIS A 29 2.37 -6.17 -16.47
C HIS A 29 3.72 -5.45 -16.60
N PHE A 30 3.75 -4.12 -16.54
CA PHE A 30 4.98 -3.34 -16.68
C PHE A 30 5.58 -2.88 -15.35
N PHE A 31 4.77 -2.75 -14.30
CA PHE A 31 5.20 -2.20 -13.04
C PHE A 31 4.77 -3.07 -11.86
N THR A 32 5.70 -3.29 -10.94
CA THR A 32 5.39 -4.01 -9.70
C THR A 32 4.45 -3.21 -8.80
N THR A 33 3.66 -3.90 -7.98
CA THR A 33 2.90 -3.29 -6.89
C THR A 33 3.85 -2.73 -5.84
N GLY A 34 3.54 -1.53 -5.29
CA GLY A 34 4.33 -0.90 -4.24
C GLY A 34 4.17 0.62 -4.21
N VAL A 35 5.12 1.28 -3.55
CA VAL A 35 5.25 2.74 -3.53
C VAL A 35 6.46 3.17 -4.36
N PHE A 36 6.48 4.44 -4.79
CA PHE A 36 7.65 4.96 -5.49
C PHE A 36 8.81 5.18 -4.52
N LYS A 37 10.03 5.07 -5.04
CA LYS A 37 11.25 5.19 -4.23
C LYS A 37 11.28 6.51 -3.46
N ASP A 38 11.64 6.44 -2.19
CA ASP A 38 11.77 7.58 -1.26
C ASP A 38 10.44 8.30 -0.92
N GLU A 39 9.29 7.78 -1.38
CA GLU A 39 7.97 8.33 -1.11
C GLU A 39 7.20 7.55 -0.03
N MET A 40 6.10 8.10 0.47
CA MET A 40 5.17 7.47 1.42
C MET A 40 5.82 7.03 2.74
N GLN A 41 6.90 7.72 3.17
CA GLN A 41 7.55 7.41 4.44
C GLN A 41 6.64 7.70 5.63
N VAL A 42 6.63 6.78 6.60
CA VAL A 42 5.88 6.92 7.85
C VAL A 42 6.81 7.47 8.95
N THR A 43 6.39 8.53 9.61
CA THR A 43 7.14 9.19 10.70
C THR A 43 6.24 9.46 11.89
N ALA A 44 6.82 9.57 13.09
CA ALA A 44 6.09 9.99 14.28
C ALA A 44 5.65 11.46 14.17
N ALA A 45 4.41 11.76 14.62
CA ALA A 45 3.83 13.09 14.54
C ALA A 45 3.38 13.66 15.92
N GLY A 46 3.88 13.08 16.99
CA GLY A 46 3.59 13.46 18.38
C GLY A 46 2.30 12.82 18.92
N GLY A 47 2.31 12.45 20.20
CA GLY A 47 1.23 11.69 20.81
C GLY A 47 0.98 10.38 20.09
N MET A 48 -0.27 9.97 20.00
CA MET A 48 -0.68 8.74 19.27
C MET A 48 -0.90 8.99 17.78
N LYS A 49 -0.03 9.79 17.15
CA LYS A 49 -0.16 10.16 15.72
C LYS A 49 1.10 9.83 14.94
N ILE A 50 0.88 9.52 13.68
CA ILE A 50 1.92 9.35 12.66
C ILE A 50 1.61 10.22 11.46
N SER A 51 2.62 10.57 10.70
CA SER A 51 2.51 11.25 9.41
C SER A 51 3.01 10.34 8.31
N VAL A 52 2.24 10.19 7.24
CA VAL A 52 2.68 9.53 6.01
C VAL A 52 3.02 10.60 5.00
N ALA A 53 4.23 10.59 4.48
CA ALA A 53 4.68 11.57 3.48
C ALA A 53 3.85 11.43 2.19
N LYS A 54 3.79 12.50 1.41
CA LYS A 54 3.21 12.46 0.07
C LYS A 54 3.89 11.43 -0.83
N GLY A 55 3.20 11.00 -1.88
CA GLY A 55 3.78 10.08 -2.86
C GLY A 55 2.74 9.28 -3.63
N TYR A 56 3.23 8.40 -4.49
CA TYR A 56 2.43 7.50 -5.29
C TYR A 56 2.40 6.09 -4.72
N ALA A 57 1.24 5.47 -4.79
CA ALA A 57 1.07 4.03 -4.58
C ALA A 57 0.50 3.40 -5.86
N ASN A 58 1.15 2.35 -6.35
CA ASN A 58 0.66 1.48 -7.42
C ASN A 58 0.22 0.14 -6.82
N ILE A 59 -1.04 -0.21 -6.95
CA ILE A 59 -1.58 -1.49 -6.46
C ILE A 59 -2.26 -2.20 -7.62
N LYS A 60 -1.56 -3.17 -8.21
CA LYS A 60 -2.07 -3.95 -9.33
C LYS A 60 -2.54 -3.04 -10.48
N GLY A 61 -1.67 -2.15 -10.95
CA GLY A 61 -1.92 -1.21 -12.03
C GLY A 61 -2.89 -0.06 -11.73
N LYS A 62 -3.54 -0.04 -10.55
CA LYS A 62 -4.33 1.10 -10.11
C LYS A 62 -3.47 2.00 -9.22
N VAL A 63 -3.44 3.30 -9.54
CA VAL A 63 -2.52 4.26 -8.94
C VAL A 63 -3.26 5.38 -8.25
N ARG A 64 -2.76 5.79 -7.08
CA ARG A 64 -3.17 7.03 -6.42
C ARG A 64 -1.96 7.88 -6.05
N PHE A 65 -2.07 9.17 -6.31
CA PHE A 65 -1.17 10.19 -5.79
C PHE A 65 -1.76 10.80 -4.52
N PHE A 66 -0.99 10.75 -3.43
CA PHE A 66 -1.23 11.47 -2.20
C PHE A 66 -0.40 12.75 -2.25
N ASP A 67 -1.02 13.87 -2.61
CA ASP A 67 -0.36 15.16 -2.94
C ASP A 67 0.10 15.93 -1.70
N GLN A 68 -0.41 15.58 -0.53
CA GLN A 68 -0.04 16.13 0.77
C GLN A 68 0.32 15.02 1.76
N PRO A 69 1.14 15.32 2.77
CA PRO A 69 1.30 14.41 3.90
C PRO A 69 -0.04 14.21 4.62
N ASP A 70 -0.31 12.97 5.01
CA ASP A 70 -1.53 12.60 5.75
C ASP A 70 -1.18 12.22 7.19
N VAL A 71 -1.95 12.74 8.16
CA VAL A 71 -1.75 12.47 9.58
C VAL A 71 -2.82 11.48 10.06
N LEU A 72 -2.37 10.31 10.47
CA LEU A 72 -3.23 9.25 10.98
C LEU A 72 -3.10 9.16 12.51
N THR A 73 -4.22 8.90 13.17
CA THR A 73 -4.27 8.71 14.62
C THR A 73 -4.44 7.24 14.95
N LEU A 74 -3.57 6.70 15.79
CA LEU A 74 -3.68 5.36 16.32
C LEU A 74 -4.69 5.33 17.46
N GLN A 75 -5.33 4.18 17.67
CA GLN A 75 -6.17 3.96 18.85
C GLN A 75 -5.32 4.06 20.13
N PRO A 76 -5.87 4.56 21.23
CA PRO A 76 -5.17 4.58 22.51
C PRO A 76 -4.59 3.22 22.88
N ALA A 77 -3.43 3.22 23.53
CA ALA A 77 -2.82 1.99 24.00
C ALA A 77 -3.66 1.35 25.13
N GLY A 78 -3.73 0.02 25.11
CA GLY A 78 -4.25 -0.72 26.25
C GLY A 78 -3.29 -0.64 27.45
N SER A 79 -3.80 -0.71 28.66
CA SER A 79 -2.99 -0.62 29.86
C SER A 79 -2.19 -1.89 30.18
N ALA A 80 -2.64 -3.05 29.68
CA ALA A 80 -2.10 -4.36 30.09
C ALA A 80 -1.05 -4.93 29.13
N TYR A 81 -1.29 -4.85 27.84
CA TYR A 81 -0.49 -5.55 26.83
C TYR A 81 -0.16 -4.67 25.64
N PRO A 82 1.02 -4.88 25.02
CA PRO A 82 1.38 -4.22 23.76
C PRO A 82 0.63 -4.82 22.56
N ARG A 83 0.70 -4.12 21.42
CA ARG A 83 0.23 -4.59 20.14
C ARG A 83 1.10 -4.03 19.01
N ILE A 84 0.95 -4.54 17.80
CA ILE A 84 1.55 -3.95 16.59
C ILE A 84 0.42 -3.48 15.68
N ASP A 85 0.33 -2.16 15.47
CA ASP A 85 -0.56 -1.56 14.49
C ASP A 85 0.14 -1.52 13.12
N THR A 86 -0.64 -1.65 12.04
CA THR A 86 -0.10 -1.72 10.69
C THR A 86 -0.64 -0.55 9.85
N VAL A 87 0.26 0.22 9.23
CA VAL A 87 -0.10 1.31 8.32
C VAL A 87 -0.16 0.74 6.91
N VAL A 88 -1.33 0.82 6.29
CA VAL A 88 -1.57 0.24 4.96
C VAL A 88 -2.06 1.28 3.97
N VAL A 89 -1.71 1.10 2.69
CA VAL A 89 -2.48 1.62 1.58
C VAL A 89 -3.40 0.51 1.12
N GLU A 90 -4.70 0.76 1.11
CA GLU A 90 -5.73 -0.18 0.72
C GLU A 90 -6.38 0.24 -0.58
N ARG A 91 -6.32 -0.64 -1.59
CA ARG A 91 -7.18 -0.59 -2.77
C ARG A 91 -8.46 -1.36 -2.46
N ASN A 92 -9.61 -0.73 -2.70
CA ASN A 92 -10.92 -1.34 -2.60
C ASN A 92 -11.67 -1.15 -3.94
N ASP A 93 -11.88 -2.24 -4.66
CA ASP A 93 -12.51 -2.19 -5.98
C ASP A 93 -14.03 -2.03 -5.90
N THR A 94 -14.65 -2.45 -4.79
CA THR A 94 -16.09 -2.22 -4.56
C THR A 94 -16.38 -0.73 -4.42
N ASP A 95 -15.58 -0.04 -3.60
CA ASP A 95 -15.71 1.40 -3.36
C ASP A 95 -14.99 2.23 -4.42
N ARG A 96 -14.16 1.59 -5.25
CA ARG A 96 -13.28 2.22 -6.25
C ARG A 96 -12.36 3.29 -5.64
N THR A 97 -11.71 2.92 -4.53
CA THR A 97 -10.84 3.81 -3.77
C THR A 97 -9.46 3.18 -3.50
N ILE A 98 -8.47 4.06 -3.33
CA ILE A 98 -7.19 3.73 -2.71
C ILE A 98 -7.01 4.69 -1.54
N THR A 99 -6.89 4.16 -0.31
CA THR A 99 -6.87 4.97 0.92
C THR A 99 -5.76 4.54 1.87
N LEU A 100 -5.28 5.49 2.67
CA LEU A 100 -4.42 5.22 3.82
C LEU A 100 -5.27 4.81 5.02
N LYS A 101 -4.82 3.77 5.75
CA LYS A 101 -5.48 3.28 6.96
C LYS A 101 -4.46 2.83 8.01
N VAL A 102 -4.85 2.91 9.27
CA VAL A 102 -4.20 2.18 10.36
C VAL A 102 -5.07 0.97 10.70
N VAL A 103 -4.49 -0.22 10.58
CA VAL A 103 -5.11 -1.47 11.04
C VAL A 103 -4.60 -1.72 12.44
N THR A 104 -5.50 -1.66 13.42
CA THR A 104 -5.18 -1.88 14.83
C THR A 104 -4.88 -3.35 15.07
N GLY A 105 -3.73 -3.62 15.68
CA GLY A 105 -3.29 -4.97 16.00
C GLY A 105 -4.00 -5.58 17.20
N THR A 106 -3.77 -6.87 17.41
CA THR A 106 -4.27 -7.59 18.58
C THR A 106 -3.30 -7.47 19.75
N TYR A 107 -3.81 -7.23 20.94
CA TYR A 107 -3.02 -7.21 22.16
C TYR A 107 -2.48 -8.60 22.50
N ALA A 108 -1.20 -8.70 22.87
CA ALA A 108 -0.58 -9.93 23.29
C ALA A 108 0.32 -9.72 24.50
N SER A 109 0.32 -10.67 25.45
CA SER A 109 1.17 -10.61 26.64
C SER A 109 2.65 -10.77 26.34
N THR A 110 2.96 -11.50 25.28
CA THR A 110 4.33 -11.72 24.75
C THR A 110 4.27 -11.63 23.24
N ASP A 111 5.31 -11.02 22.63
CA ASP A 111 5.57 -11.00 21.19
C ASP A 111 4.32 -10.72 20.33
N PRO A 112 3.75 -9.50 20.40
CA PRO A 112 2.62 -9.15 19.55
C PRO A 112 2.98 -9.33 18.07
N VAL A 113 2.06 -9.88 17.30
CA VAL A 113 2.24 -10.13 15.87
C VAL A 113 1.42 -9.12 15.07
N PRO A 114 1.97 -8.53 14.00
CA PRO A 114 1.21 -7.63 13.14
C PRO A 114 0.06 -8.39 12.44
N VAL A 115 -0.99 -7.65 12.10
CA VAL A 115 -2.09 -8.20 11.31
C VAL A 115 -1.62 -8.42 9.88
N GLU A 116 -1.90 -9.60 9.34
CA GLU A 116 -1.61 -9.91 7.93
C GLU A 116 -2.42 -9.00 6.99
N PRO A 117 -1.79 -8.46 5.94
CA PRO A 117 -2.49 -7.62 4.99
C PRO A 117 -3.53 -8.42 4.19
N VAL A 118 -4.70 -7.82 3.98
CA VAL A 118 -5.73 -8.40 3.12
C VAL A 118 -5.28 -8.35 1.66
N ARG A 119 -5.36 -9.49 0.97
CA ARG A 119 -4.99 -9.63 -0.45
C ARG A 119 -6.02 -10.49 -1.17
N SER A 120 -7.20 -9.93 -1.34
CA SER A 120 -8.30 -10.54 -2.10
C SER A 120 -8.48 -9.87 -3.47
N ALA A 121 -9.38 -10.40 -4.29
CA ALA A 121 -9.74 -9.78 -5.56
C ALA A 121 -10.39 -8.40 -5.38
N ALA A 122 -11.19 -8.21 -4.31
CA ALA A 122 -11.91 -6.96 -4.06
C ALA A 122 -11.11 -5.94 -3.23
N VAL A 123 -10.25 -6.42 -2.33
CA VAL A 123 -9.46 -5.58 -1.42
C VAL A 123 -8.00 -6.03 -1.44
N TYR A 124 -7.09 -5.10 -1.68
CA TYR A 124 -5.67 -5.38 -1.66
C TYR A 124 -4.91 -4.33 -0.84
N GLN A 125 -4.14 -4.80 0.14
CA GLN A 125 -3.37 -3.95 1.05
C GLN A 125 -1.86 -4.12 0.81
N ILE A 126 -1.14 -3.00 0.80
CA ILE A 126 0.32 -2.95 0.92
C ILE A 126 0.67 -2.25 2.23
N VAL A 127 1.69 -2.77 2.93
CA VAL A 127 2.06 -2.33 4.28
C VAL A 127 3.23 -1.36 4.21
N LEU A 128 3.01 -0.10 4.59
CA LEU A 128 4.05 0.94 4.62
C LEU A 128 4.95 0.82 5.84
N ALA A 129 4.36 0.55 7.01
CA ALA A 129 5.07 0.42 8.27
C ALA A 129 4.29 -0.41 9.29
N GLN A 130 5.01 -0.98 10.23
CA GLN A 130 4.49 -1.63 11.43
C GLN A 130 4.88 -0.79 12.65
N ILE A 131 3.93 -0.59 13.58
CA ILE A 131 4.11 0.31 14.71
C ILE A 131 3.92 -0.46 16.00
N TYR A 132 4.98 -0.58 16.79
CA TYR A 132 4.90 -1.17 18.12
C TYR A 132 4.25 -0.18 19.10
N VAL A 133 3.10 -0.53 19.64
CA VAL A 133 2.36 0.23 20.63
C VAL A 133 2.52 -0.44 21.99
N ALA A 134 3.40 0.12 22.82
CA ALA A 134 3.65 -0.40 24.17
C ALA A 134 2.40 -0.25 25.05
N ALA A 135 2.25 -1.12 26.06
CA ALA A 135 1.17 -1.00 27.04
C ALA A 135 1.25 0.35 27.77
N GLY A 136 0.13 1.04 27.86
CA GLY A 136 -0.02 2.31 28.56
C GLY A 136 0.70 3.51 27.93
N THR A 137 1.30 3.36 26.73
CA THR A 137 1.95 4.49 26.07
C THR A 137 0.93 5.56 25.65
N THR A 138 1.36 6.82 25.72
CA THR A 138 0.58 7.97 25.23
C THR A 138 1.23 8.62 24.01
N GLU A 139 2.36 8.09 23.58
CA GLU A 139 3.13 8.64 22.46
C GLU A 139 3.80 7.54 21.64
N ILE A 140 3.83 7.76 20.32
CA ILE A 140 4.59 6.98 19.36
C ILE A 140 5.85 7.77 18.98
N THR A 141 7.00 7.16 19.17
CA THR A 141 8.30 7.70 18.74
C THR A 141 8.75 7.05 17.42
N GLN A 142 9.75 7.62 16.75
CA GLN A 142 10.29 7.04 15.52
C GLN A 142 10.88 5.63 15.75
N ALA A 143 11.40 5.34 16.95
CA ALA A 143 11.93 4.02 17.30
C ALA A 143 10.84 2.92 17.36
N ASN A 144 9.56 3.30 17.47
CA ASN A 144 8.44 2.36 17.46
C ASN A 144 8.00 1.99 16.03
N ILE A 145 8.50 2.67 15.00
CA ILE A 145 8.06 2.54 13.62
C ILE A 145 9.08 1.71 12.83
N THR A 146 8.66 0.57 12.36
CA THR A 146 9.43 -0.27 11.44
C THR A 146 8.96 -0.02 10.02
N ASP A 147 9.84 0.54 9.18
CA ASP A 147 9.57 0.79 7.75
C ASP A 147 9.58 -0.54 6.97
N THR A 148 8.48 -0.85 6.30
CA THR A 148 8.32 -2.09 5.52
C THR A 148 8.22 -1.85 4.01
N ARG A 149 8.38 -0.61 3.54
CA ARG A 149 8.24 -0.27 2.11
C ARG A 149 9.19 -1.04 1.20
N GLY A 150 10.42 -1.30 1.67
CA GLY A 150 11.42 -2.08 0.94
C GLY A 150 11.16 -3.59 0.92
N ASN A 151 10.25 -4.10 1.75
CA ASN A 151 9.92 -5.53 1.81
C ASN A 151 8.88 -5.87 0.73
N LYS A 152 9.28 -6.69 -0.26
CA LYS A 152 8.43 -7.08 -1.40
C LYS A 152 7.20 -7.89 -1.00
N ASP A 153 7.27 -8.61 0.12
CA ASP A 153 6.16 -9.43 0.61
C ASP A 153 5.09 -8.58 1.31
N LEU A 154 5.46 -7.38 1.78
CA LEU A 154 4.58 -6.48 2.51
C LEU A 154 4.13 -5.29 1.66
N CYS A 155 5.07 -4.57 1.03
CA CYS A 155 4.81 -3.40 0.22
C CYS A 155 5.49 -3.49 -1.15
N GLY A 156 6.80 -3.32 -1.17
CA GLY A 156 7.61 -3.22 -2.37
C GLY A 156 7.81 -1.78 -2.84
N ILE A 157 8.88 -1.59 -3.60
CA ILE A 157 9.15 -0.37 -4.37
C ILE A 157 8.75 -0.63 -5.81
N VAL A 158 8.02 0.30 -6.43
CA VAL A 158 7.62 0.20 -7.84
C VAL A 158 8.87 0.10 -8.71
N ALA A 159 8.92 -0.94 -9.51
CA ALA A 159 9.99 -1.21 -10.46
C ALA A 159 9.39 -1.73 -11.77
N GLY A 160 10.14 -1.62 -12.85
CA GLY A 160 9.78 -2.27 -14.11
C GLY A 160 9.86 -3.79 -13.98
N THR A 161 8.94 -4.50 -14.60
CA THR A 161 8.91 -5.96 -14.68
C THR A 161 9.59 -6.49 -15.94
N VAL A 162 9.90 -5.59 -16.88
CA VAL A 162 10.61 -5.93 -18.14
C VAL A 162 12.09 -6.14 -17.80
N GLU A 163 12.61 -7.32 -18.11
CA GLU A 163 14.04 -7.60 -17.96
C GLU A 163 14.85 -6.67 -18.85
N GLU A 164 15.97 -6.18 -18.32
CA GLU A 164 16.92 -5.40 -19.11
C GLU A 164 17.48 -6.30 -20.21
N LEU A 165 17.27 -5.94 -21.47
CA LEU A 165 17.87 -6.65 -22.60
C LEU A 165 19.39 -6.40 -22.54
N ASP A 166 20.14 -7.44 -22.16
CA ASP A 166 21.61 -7.43 -22.29
C ASP A 166 21.97 -7.46 -23.79
N PHE A 167 22.29 -6.29 -24.33
CA PHE A 167 22.78 -6.18 -25.69
C PHE A 167 24.24 -6.62 -25.85
N GLY A 168 24.82 -7.32 -24.89
CA GLY A 168 26.13 -7.94 -24.91
C GLY A 168 27.20 -7.02 -25.55
N GLN A 169 27.85 -6.21 -24.72
CA GLN A 169 29.02 -5.44 -25.17
C GLN A 169 30.28 -6.27 -25.09
#